data_dd64704f1181fdcca22ff867eb89b28e
#
_entry.id   dd64704f1181fdcca22ff867eb89b28e
#
_cell.length_a   1.000
_cell.length_b   1.000
_cell.length_c   1.000
_cell.angle_alpha   90.00
_cell.angle_beta   90.00
_cell.angle_gamma   90.00
#
_symmetry.space_group_name_H-M   'P 1'
#
loop_
_entity.id
_entity.type
_entity.pdbx_description
1 polymer ?
#
loop_
_entity_poly.entity_id
_entity_poly.type
_entity_poly.pdbx_seq_one_letter_code
_entity_poly.pdbx_strand_id
1 'polypeptide(L)'
;GAFSAYSVYHKKHQKQLAKQSEVQREKDVNTARKKAQKEKTTLKPWYTYHSIAHAMGGLDGKDYLNSIDGFYPAYQKGYRVFEMDILLTKDNVAIGKHQWGRKLSDPTSKKGDPVSYRKFKNTKIYGKYTPTSFLDVLNLMEKYPDFYLMTDSKSTEPADAKKEFNVLVQTAKKVGKEDLLDRVIVQVYNQRMYWAVKSVHPFKHFV
;
A
#
# COMPACT_ATOMS: atom_id res chain seq x y z
N GLY A 1 36.07 -27.58 14.11
CA GLY A 1 35.52 -27.52 15.46
C GLY A 1 34.99 -26.15 15.88
N ALA A 2 35.82 -25.26 16.42
CA ALA A 2 35.37 -23.99 17.07
C ALA A 2 34.73 -22.98 16.12
N PHE A 3 35.21 -22.87 14.89
CA PHE A 3 34.67 -21.95 13.87
C PHE A 3 33.23 -22.31 13.44
N SER A 4 32.92 -23.59 13.39
CA SER A 4 31.59 -24.08 13.05
C SER A 4 30.56 -23.80 14.16
N ALA A 5 30.95 -24.00 15.42
CA ALA A 5 30.14 -23.74 16.60
C ALA A 5 29.82 -22.22 16.76
N TYR A 6 30.82 -21.37 16.55
CA TYR A 6 30.65 -19.92 16.58
C TYR A 6 29.69 -19.43 15.48
N SER A 7 29.82 -19.95 14.24
CA SER A 7 28.94 -19.60 13.12
C SER A 7 27.48 -20.00 13.40
N VAL A 8 27.27 -21.19 13.96
CA VAL A 8 25.92 -21.68 14.33
C VAL A 8 25.33 -20.85 15.46
N TYR A 9 26.09 -20.54 16.48
CA TYR A 9 25.66 -19.68 17.60
C TYR A 9 25.27 -18.29 17.08
N HIS A 10 26.12 -17.68 16.25
CA HIS A 10 25.87 -16.36 15.70
C HIS A 10 24.59 -16.32 14.84
N LYS A 11 24.36 -17.32 13.98
CA LYS A 11 23.14 -17.46 13.19
C LYS A 11 21.89 -17.63 14.06
N LYS A 12 22.00 -18.43 15.12
CA LYS A 12 20.89 -18.65 16.06
C LYS A 12 20.54 -17.38 16.84
N HIS A 13 21.55 -16.65 17.28
CA HIS A 13 21.38 -15.37 17.97
C HIS A 13 20.75 -14.31 17.06
N GLN A 14 21.21 -14.19 15.81
CA GLN A 14 20.63 -13.28 14.80
C GLN A 14 19.17 -13.61 14.51
N LYS A 15 18.80 -14.88 14.39
CA LYS A 15 17.40 -15.32 14.22
C LYS A 15 16.54 -14.95 15.43
N GLN A 16 17.07 -15.07 16.64
CA GLN A 16 16.35 -14.72 17.87
C GLN A 16 16.12 -13.21 17.97
N LEU A 17 17.13 -12.39 17.65
CA LEU A 17 17.00 -10.93 17.59
C LEU A 17 15.97 -10.49 16.53
N ALA A 18 16.00 -11.10 15.35
CA ALA A 18 15.03 -10.82 14.29
C ALA A 18 13.61 -11.16 14.74
N LYS A 19 13.40 -12.29 15.41
CA LYS A 19 12.10 -12.69 15.95
C LYS A 19 11.60 -11.74 17.05
N GLN A 20 12.49 -11.30 17.93
CA GLN A 20 12.15 -10.32 18.97
C GLN A 20 11.77 -8.96 18.36
N SER A 21 12.51 -8.51 17.35
CA SER A 21 12.20 -7.28 16.59
C SER A 21 10.85 -7.37 15.90
N GLU A 22 10.50 -8.52 15.31
CA GLU A 22 9.21 -8.73 14.66
C GLU A 22 8.05 -8.69 15.67
N VAL A 23 8.20 -9.37 16.80
CA VAL A 23 7.19 -9.35 17.89
C VAL A 23 6.99 -7.94 18.43
N GLN A 24 8.06 -7.18 18.62
CA GLN A 24 7.96 -5.78 19.08
C GLN A 24 7.25 -4.92 18.05
N ARG A 25 7.59 -5.06 16.77
CA ARG A 25 6.92 -4.34 15.68
C ARG A 25 5.43 -4.64 15.62
N GLU A 26 5.02 -5.91 15.76
CA GLU A 26 3.61 -6.29 15.79
C GLU A 26 2.87 -5.64 16.97
N LYS A 27 3.50 -5.56 18.14
CA LYS A 27 2.95 -4.85 19.31
C LYS A 27 2.78 -3.35 19.01
N ASP A 28 3.78 -2.72 18.37
CA ASP A 28 3.75 -1.31 18.04
C ASP A 28 2.67 -1.00 17.00
N VAL A 29 2.52 -1.83 15.96
CA VAL A 29 1.44 -1.73 14.96
C VAL A 29 0.07 -1.91 15.61
N ASN A 30 -0.09 -2.90 16.49
CA ASN A 30 -1.35 -3.12 17.21
C ASN A 30 -1.70 -1.96 18.15
N THR A 31 -0.71 -1.38 18.81
CA THR A 31 -0.89 -0.20 19.64
C THR A 31 -1.30 1.01 18.81
N ALA A 32 -0.61 1.27 17.70
CA ALA A 32 -0.95 2.33 16.76
C ALA A 32 -2.37 2.16 16.19
N ARG A 33 -2.75 0.92 15.83
CA ARG A 33 -4.10 0.59 15.35
C ARG A 33 -5.18 0.89 16.40
N LYS A 34 -4.97 0.51 17.65
CA LYS A 34 -5.92 0.79 18.76
C LYS A 34 -6.07 2.30 19.00
N LYS A 35 -4.97 3.04 18.94
CA LYS A 35 -5.01 4.51 19.06
C LYS A 35 -5.72 5.15 17.88
N ALA A 36 -5.41 4.73 16.65
CA ALA A 36 -6.04 5.23 15.44
C ALA A 36 -7.56 5.06 15.44
N GLN A 37 -8.09 3.97 16.01
CA GLN A 37 -9.54 3.77 16.15
C GLN A 37 -10.23 4.85 16.98
N LYS A 38 -9.51 5.47 17.92
CA LYS A 38 -10.03 6.56 18.75
C LYS A 38 -9.93 7.93 18.07
N GLU A 39 -9.16 8.03 16.99
CA GLU A 39 -8.88 9.27 16.27
C GLU A 39 -9.82 9.50 15.06
N LYS A 40 -10.85 8.67 14.90
CA LYS A 40 -11.82 8.82 13.80
C LYS A 40 -12.47 10.19 13.86
N THR A 41 -12.54 10.84 12.72
CA THR A 41 -13.12 12.18 12.54
C THR A 41 -14.24 12.15 11.50
N THR A 42 -14.93 13.26 11.30
CA THR A 42 -15.85 13.42 10.18
C THR A 42 -15.04 13.70 8.92
N LEU A 43 -15.32 12.95 7.82
CA LEU A 43 -14.66 13.14 6.55
C LEU A 43 -15.02 14.51 5.95
N LYS A 44 -14.00 15.31 5.68
CA LYS A 44 -14.10 16.61 5.00
C LYS A 44 -13.80 16.44 3.51
N PRO A 45 -14.12 17.43 2.65
CA PRO A 45 -13.66 17.41 1.26
C PRO A 45 -12.14 17.22 1.19
N TRP A 46 -11.68 16.33 0.32
CA TRP A 46 -10.28 15.89 0.29
C TRP A 46 -9.27 17.04 0.10
N TYR A 47 -9.63 18.05 -0.69
CA TYR A 47 -8.79 19.22 -0.97
C TYR A 47 -8.63 20.19 0.22
N THR A 48 -9.33 19.96 1.32
CA THR A 48 -9.19 20.74 2.56
C THR A 48 -8.09 20.19 3.47
N TYR A 49 -7.58 19.00 3.20
CA TYR A 49 -6.46 18.43 3.95
C TYR A 49 -5.14 18.93 3.39
N HIS A 50 -4.26 19.44 4.27
CA HIS A 50 -3.01 20.08 3.88
C HIS A 50 -1.86 19.10 3.61
N SER A 51 -2.05 17.84 3.94
CA SER A 51 -0.99 16.83 3.87
C SER A 51 -1.49 15.52 3.29
N ILE A 52 -0.66 14.92 2.44
CA ILE A 52 -0.87 13.60 1.84
C ILE A 52 0.19 12.66 2.40
N ALA A 53 -0.22 11.50 2.88
CA ALA A 53 0.69 10.46 3.29
C ALA A 53 1.16 9.68 2.04
N HIS A 54 2.36 10.00 1.56
CA HIS A 54 2.98 9.36 0.40
C HIS A 54 3.23 7.87 0.65
N ALA A 55 2.99 7.03 -0.36
CA ALA A 55 3.20 5.58 -0.31
C ALA A 55 2.60 4.92 0.95
N MET A 56 1.39 5.27 1.32
CA MET A 56 0.65 4.84 2.53
C MET A 56 1.29 5.27 3.86
N GLY A 57 2.23 6.21 3.84
CA GLY A 57 2.97 6.67 5.02
C GLY A 57 4.30 5.95 5.21
N GLY A 58 5.32 6.71 5.60
CA GLY A 58 6.66 6.21 5.87
C GLY A 58 6.80 5.63 7.27
N LEU A 59 7.73 4.71 7.44
CA LEU A 59 8.15 4.16 8.73
C LEU A 59 9.68 4.02 8.78
N ASP A 60 10.25 4.24 9.95
CA ASP A 60 11.68 4.04 10.22
C ASP A 60 12.59 4.75 9.19
N GLY A 61 12.18 5.94 8.73
CA GLY A 61 12.90 6.68 7.70
C GLY A 61 12.86 6.06 6.31
N LYS A 62 11.95 5.09 6.07
CA LYS A 62 11.75 4.44 4.77
C LYS A 62 10.55 5.05 4.06
N ASP A 63 10.81 5.55 2.86
CA ASP A 63 9.78 5.98 1.90
C ASP A 63 9.39 4.80 1.00
N TYR A 64 8.39 4.98 0.14
CA TYR A 64 7.95 4.00 -0.86
C TYR A 64 7.51 2.64 -0.30
N LEU A 65 7.09 2.57 0.95
CA LEU A 65 6.66 1.30 1.55
C LEU A 65 5.38 0.76 0.92
N ASN A 66 4.42 1.63 0.63
CA ASN A 66 3.09 1.21 0.17
C ASN A 66 2.51 0.10 1.06
N SER A 67 2.69 0.25 2.36
CA SER A 67 2.32 -0.76 3.36
C SER A 67 1.28 -0.22 4.33
N ILE A 68 0.31 -1.07 4.69
CA ILE A 68 -0.64 -0.77 5.76
C ILE A 68 0.06 -0.50 7.10
N ASP A 69 1.28 -0.97 7.28
CA ASP A 69 2.04 -0.70 8.50
C ASP A 69 2.33 0.80 8.68
N GLY A 70 2.50 1.53 7.58
CA GLY A 70 2.69 2.99 7.59
C GLY A 70 1.40 3.79 7.82
N PHE A 71 0.26 3.20 7.47
CA PHE A 71 -1.04 3.86 7.61
C PHE A 71 -1.34 4.28 9.06
N TYR A 72 -1.20 3.37 10.01
CA TYR A 72 -1.65 3.62 11.38
C TYR A 72 -0.93 4.78 12.07
N PRO A 73 0.40 4.90 12.04
CA PRO A 73 1.09 6.05 12.60
C PRO A 73 0.74 7.36 11.89
N ALA A 74 0.62 7.36 10.57
CA ALA A 74 0.24 8.54 9.81
C ALA A 74 -1.20 8.97 10.10
N TYR A 75 -2.14 8.03 10.14
CA TYR A 75 -3.52 8.30 10.52
C TYR A 75 -3.62 8.90 11.94
N GLN A 76 -2.86 8.37 12.89
CA GLN A 76 -2.78 8.88 14.25
C GLN A 76 -2.24 10.31 14.32
N LYS A 77 -1.33 10.68 13.41
CA LYS A 77 -0.81 12.06 13.26
C LYS A 77 -1.80 13.02 12.60
N GLY A 78 -2.95 12.53 12.15
CA GLY A 78 -4.00 13.35 11.54
C GLY A 78 -4.06 13.31 10.00
N TYR A 79 -3.24 12.51 9.32
CA TYR A 79 -3.35 12.33 7.88
C TYR A 79 -4.70 11.69 7.51
N ARG A 80 -5.35 12.22 6.47
CA ARG A 80 -6.66 11.74 5.97
C ARG A 80 -6.70 11.58 4.46
N VAL A 81 -5.60 11.85 3.78
CA VAL A 81 -5.37 11.51 2.37
C VAL A 81 -4.13 10.67 2.30
N PHE A 82 -4.27 9.44 1.82
CA PHE A 82 -3.18 8.47 1.68
C PHE A 82 -2.98 8.17 0.21
N GLU A 83 -1.77 8.38 -0.28
CA GLU A 83 -1.41 8.05 -1.64
C GLU A 83 -0.82 6.63 -1.68
N MET A 84 -1.16 5.88 -2.73
CA MET A 84 -0.69 4.54 -2.98
C MET A 84 -0.28 4.40 -4.44
N ASP A 85 0.97 4.01 -4.66
CA ASP A 85 1.43 3.57 -5.97
C ASP A 85 0.74 2.27 -6.35
N ILE A 86 0.16 2.19 -7.55
CA ILE A 86 -0.56 1.00 -8.02
C ILE A 86 0.21 0.31 -9.14
N LEU A 87 0.43 -0.98 -8.97
CA LEU A 87 0.90 -1.88 -10.01
C LEU A 87 0.01 -3.13 -10.08
N LEU A 88 0.02 -3.81 -11.21
CA LEU A 88 -0.58 -5.12 -11.36
C LEU A 88 0.50 -6.21 -11.27
N THR A 89 0.22 -7.27 -10.53
CA THR A 89 1.02 -8.48 -10.53
C THR A 89 0.91 -9.20 -11.88
N LYS A 90 1.75 -10.21 -12.11
CA LYS A 90 1.71 -11.04 -13.32
C LYS A 90 0.35 -11.70 -13.55
N ASP A 91 -0.37 -12.02 -12.48
CA ASP A 91 -1.72 -12.60 -12.46
C ASP A 91 -2.83 -11.53 -12.24
N ASN A 92 -2.55 -10.27 -12.58
CA ASN A 92 -3.50 -9.14 -12.59
C ASN A 92 -4.18 -8.85 -11.24
N VAL A 93 -3.45 -8.90 -10.16
CA VAL A 93 -3.89 -8.41 -8.85
C VAL A 93 -3.31 -7.02 -8.62
N ALA A 94 -4.14 -6.05 -8.24
CA ALA A 94 -3.69 -4.70 -7.92
C ALA A 94 -3.01 -4.66 -6.54
N ILE A 95 -1.79 -4.13 -6.51
CA ILE A 95 -0.95 -4.07 -5.31
C ILE A 95 -0.30 -2.70 -5.17
N GLY A 96 0.15 -2.38 -3.95
CA GLY A 96 0.92 -1.19 -3.65
C GLY A 96 2.40 -1.39 -3.87
N LYS A 97 2.96 -0.75 -4.88
CA LYS A 97 4.40 -0.78 -5.16
C LYS A 97 4.77 0.30 -6.17
N HIS A 98 5.86 1.02 -5.88
CA HIS A 98 6.31 2.10 -6.76
C HIS A 98 6.84 1.57 -8.11
N GLN A 99 7.60 0.49 -8.09
CA GLN A 99 8.12 -0.18 -9.28
C GLN A 99 8.43 -1.66 -9.01
N TRP A 100 8.40 -2.46 -10.05
CA TRP A 100 8.96 -3.81 -9.99
C TRP A 100 10.49 -3.72 -9.95
N GLY A 101 11.07 -4.23 -8.87
CA GLY A 101 12.53 -4.26 -8.69
C GLY A 101 13.09 -5.68 -8.84
N ARG A 102 14.35 -5.79 -9.21
CA ARG A 102 15.06 -7.08 -9.27
C ARG A 102 15.09 -7.78 -7.91
N LYS A 103 15.18 -7.01 -6.83
CA LYS A 103 15.06 -7.49 -5.46
C LYS A 103 13.68 -7.10 -4.94
N LEU A 104 12.76 -8.05 -4.92
CA LEU A 104 11.34 -7.80 -4.61
C LEU A 104 11.14 -7.16 -3.23
N SER A 105 11.97 -7.52 -2.24
CA SER A 105 11.92 -6.99 -0.87
C SER A 105 12.44 -5.55 -0.73
N ASP A 106 13.08 -5.01 -1.77
CA ASP A 106 13.69 -3.66 -1.75
C ASP A 106 13.00 -2.76 -2.79
N PRO A 107 12.13 -1.82 -2.36
CA PRO A 107 11.44 -0.90 -3.25
C PRO A 107 12.34 0.00 -4.08
N THR A 108 13.60 0.17 -3.67
CA THR A 108 14.59 1.03 -4.34
C THR A 108 15.52 0.26 -5.28
N SER A 109 15.37 -1.07 -5.38
CA SER A 109 16.21 -1.89 -6.25
C SER A 109 16.00 -1.57 -7.74
N LYS A 110 17.01 -1.85 -8.56
CA LYS A 110 16.94 -1.63 -10.02
C LYS A 110 15.70 -2.33 -10.61
N LYS A 111 15.16 -1.75 -11.68
CA LYS A 111 13.98 -2.25 -12.39
C LYS A 111 14.07 -3.74 -12.70
N GLY A 112 12.99 -4.44 -12.43
CA GLY A 112 12.79 -5.88 -12.66
C GLY A 112 11.42 -6.15 -13.26
N ASP A 113 11.02 -7.41 -13.26
CA ASP A 113 9.77 -7.88 -13.87
C ASP A 113 8.66 -8.11 -12.85
N PRO A 114 7.39 -8.02 -13.26
CA PRO A 114 6.25 -8.38 -12.43
C PRO A 114 6.37 -9.83 -11.93
N VAL A 115 5.97 -10.05 -10.68
CA VAL A 115 5.84 -11.39 -10.09
C VAL A 115 4.37 -11.73 -9.85
N SER A 116 4.07 -13.00 -9.52
CA SER A 116 2.74 -13.40 -9.11
C SER A 116 2.33 -12.74 -7.78
N TYR A 117 1.03 -12.60 -7.56
CA TYR A 117 0.50 -12.09 -6.28
C TYR A 117 0.97 -12.95 -5.09
N ARG A 118 0.99 -14.27 -5.25
CA ARG A 118 1.50 -15.19 -4.22
C ARG A 118 2.93 -14.87 -3.80
N LYS A 119 3.81 -14.64 -4.78
CA LYS A 119 5.22 -14.27 -4.49
C LYS A 119 5.31 -12.89 -3.85
N PHE A 120 4.56 -11.91 -4.35
CA PHE A 120 4.49 -10.57 -3.77
C PHE A 120 4.04 -10.63 -2.30
N LYS A 121 2.91 -11.27 -2.04
CA LYS A 121 2.32 -11.38 -0.69
C LYS A 121 3.26 -12.05 0.33
N ASN A 122 4.05 -13.02 -0.12
CA ASN A 122 4.97 -13.77 0.75
C ASN A 122 6.36 -13.12 0.90
N THR A 123 6.60 -11.96 0.28
CA THR A 123 7.89 -11.26 0.34
C THR A 123 7.73 -9.96 1.13
N LYS A 124 8.15 -9.95 2.38
CA LYS A 124 8.10 -8.75 3.23
C LYS A 124 9.03 -7.65 2.69
N ILE A 125 8.54 -6.42 2.70
CA ILE A 125 9.30 -5.24 2.28
C ILE A 125 10.40 -4.99 3.31
N TYR A 126 11.65 -4.90 2.87
CA TYR A 126 12.85 -4.84 3.74
C TYR A 126 12.91 -5.98 4.76
N GLY A 127 12.29 -7.13 4.45
CA GLY A 127 12.23 -8.29 5.35
C GLY A 127 11.31 -8.13 6.56
N LYS A 128 10.56 -7.04 6.68
CA LYS A 128 9.75 -6.77 7.88
C LYS A 128 8.37 -6.14 7.64
N TYR A 129 8.18 -5.30 6.62
CA TYR A 129 6.90 -4.62 6.42
C TYR A 129 5.95 -5.44 5.55
N THR A 130 4.66 -5.25 5.78
CA THR A 130 3.58 -6.01 5.14
C THR A 130 3.38 -5.59 3.68
N PRO A 131 3.57 -6.49 2.70
CA PRO A 131 3.15 -6.25 1.33
C PRO A 131 1.63 -6.09 1.30
N THR A 132 1.17 -5.03 0.64
CA THR A 132 -0.21 -4.55 0.73
C THR A 132 -0.87 -4.55 -0.64
N SER A 133 -2.05 -5.18 -0.75
CA SER A 133 -2.88 -5.15 -1.95
C SER A 133 -3.89 -4.01 -1.89
N PHE A 134 -4.49 -3.70 -3.05
CA PHE A 134 -5.62 -2.77 -3.09
C PHE A 134 -6.81 -3.27 -2.26
N LEU A 135 -7.05 -4.57 -2.24
CA LEU A 135 -8.09 -5.17 -1.39
C LEU A 135 -7.80 -4.95 0.10
N ASP A 136 -6.54 -5.05 0.52
CA ASP A 136 -6.16 -4.75 1.92
C ASP A 136 -6.52 -3.30 2.27
N VAL A 137 -6.30 -2.36 1.35
CA VAL A 137 -6.64 -0.95 1.56
C VAL A 137 -8.15 -0.72 1.54
N LEU A 138 -8.92 -1.41 0.69
CA LEU A 138 -10.40 -1.38 0.75
C LEU A 138 -10.92 -1.84 2.11
N ASN A 139 -10.37 -2.92 2.67
CA ASN A 139 -10.71 -3.39 4.00
C ASN A 139 -10.38 -2.35 5.08
N LEU A 140 -9.30 -1.61 4.90
CA LEU A 140 -8.91 -0.52 5.78
C LEU A 140 -9.89 0.67 5.67
N MET A 141 -10.30 1.01 4.45
CA MET A 141 -11.29 2.08 4.18
C MET A 141 -12.66 1.77 4.79
N GLU A 142 -13.04 0.51 4.87
CA GLU A 142 -14.28 0.10 5.56
C GLU A 142 -14.18 0.33 7.07
N LYS A 143 -13.03 0.02 7.67
CA LYS A 143 -12.80 0.19 9.11
C LYS A 143 -12.61 1.66 9.51
N TYR A 144 -12.05 2.47 8.62
CA TYR A 144 -11.76 3.88 8.82
C TYR A 144 -12.50 4.70 7.75
N PRO A 145 -13.73 5.13 8.01
CA PRO A 145 -14.56 5.80 7.00
C PRO A 145 -14.15 7.25 6.71
N ASP A 146 -13.13 7.77 7.37
CA ASP A 146 -12.71 9.16 7.37
C ASP A 146 -11.35 9.40 6.70
N PHE A 147 -10.98 8.61 5.70
CA PHE A 147 -9.83 8.93 4.86
C PHE A 147 -10.11 8.66 3.37
N TYR A 148 -9.34 9.31 2.52
CA TYR A 148 -9.32 9.11 1.06
C TYR A 148 -8.08 8.34 0.66
N LEU A 149 -8.23 7.48 -0.34
CA LEU A 149 -7.13 6.87 -1.05
C LEU A 149 -6.89 7.61 -2.36
N MET A 150 -5.70 8.17 -2.53
CA MET A 150 -5.22 8.72 -3.79
C MET A 150 -4.39 7.67 -4.52
N THR A 151 -4.76 7.35 -5.76
CA THR A 151 -4.01 6.38 -6.57
C THR A 151 -2.95 7.06 -7.42
N ASP A 152 -1.71 6.57 -7.39
CA ASP A 152 -0.67 6.92 -8.34
C ASP A 152 -0.39 5.71 -9.24
N SER A 153 -0.95 5.77 -10.45
CA SER A 153 -0.76 4.77 -11.50
C SER A 153 0.22 5.27 -12.54
N LYS A 154 1.19 4.44 -12.93
CA LYS A 154 2.10 4.72 -14.03
C LYS A 154 1.54 4.30 -15.40
N SER A 155 0.36 3.69 -15.41
CA SER A 155 -0.38 3.27 -16.63
C SER A 155 -1.10 4.47 -17.25
N THR A 156 -0.36 5.33 -17.96
CA THR A 156 -0.89 6.57 -18.53
C THR A 156 -1.51 6.41 -19.90
N GLU A 157 -1.14 5.36 -20.65
CA GLU A 157 -1.74 5.05 -21.95
C GLU A 157 -3.18 4.52 -21.76
N PRO A 158 -4.14 4.93 -22.61
CA PRO A 158 -5.56 4.60 -22.44
C PRO A 158 -5.86 3.12 -22.21
N ALA A 159 -5.27 2.22 -23.00
CA ALA A 159 -5.52 0.79 -22.87
C ALA A 159 -5.00 0.23 -21.54
N ASP A 160 -3.81 0.63 -21.12
CA ASP A 160 -3.20 0.20 -19.86
C ASP A 160 -3.94 0.78 -18.65
N ALA A 161 -4.33 2.05 -18.73
CA ALA A 161 -5.12 2.71 -17.69
C ALA A 161 -6.50 2.02 -17.52
N LYS A 162 -7.19 1.73 -18.61
CA LYS A 162 -8.46 0.99 -18.58
C LYS A 162 -8.30 -0.39 -17.93
N LYS A 163 -7.27 -1.14 -18.31
CA LYS A 163 -6.99 -2.45 -17.75
C LYS A 163 -6.76 -2.37 -16.24
N GLU A 164 -5.91 -1.47 -15.78
CA GLU A 164 -5.56 -1.34 -14.37
C GLU A 164 -6.76 -0.88 -13.54
N PHE A 165 -7.45 0.18 -13.95
CA PHE A 165 -8.61 0.67 -13.22
C PHE A 165 -9.80 -0.29 -13.27
N ASN A 166 -9.97 -1.06 -14.35
CA ASN A 166 -10.95 -2.14 -14.36
C ASN A 166 -10.65 -3.21 -13.30
N VAL A 167 -9.38 -3.56 -13.09
CA VAL A 167 -8.98 -4.46 -12.00
C VAL A 167 -9.34 -3.88 -10.64
N LEU A 168 -9.08 -2.58 -10.40
CA LEU A 168 -9.48 -1.92 -9.15
C LEU A 168 -10.99 -1.99 -8.92
N VAL A 169 -11.77 -1.61 -9.93
CA VAL A 169 -13.23 -1.60 -9.86
C VAL A 169 -13.80 -3.00 -9.64
N GLN A 170 -13.32 -4.00 -10.40
CA GLN A 170 -13.77 -5.38 -10.23
C GLN A 170 -13.37 -5.95 -8.87
N THR A 171 -12.22 -5.58 -8.33
CA THR A 171 -11.82 -5.96 -6.97
C THR A 171 -12.83 -5.46 -5.94
N ALA A 172 -13.23 -4.20 -6.02
CA ALA A 172 -14.24 -3.62 -5.13
C ALA A 172 -15.61 -4.27 -5.30
N LYS A 173 -16.05 -4.49 -6.54
CA LYS A 173 -17.35 -5.13 -6.84
C LYS A 173 -17.45 -6.55 -6.31
N LYS A 174 -16.41 -7.36 -6.51
CA LYS A 174 -16.37 -8.77 -6.07
C LYS A 174 -16.57 -8.95 -4.58
N VAL A 175 -16.17 -7.98 -3.77
CA VAL A 175 -16.31 -7.99 -2.31
C VAL A 175 -17.46 -7.14 -1.80
N GLY A 176 -18.30 -6.62 -2.69
CA GLY A 176 -19.47 -5.78 -2.33
C GLY A 176 -19.10 -4.42 -1.74
N LYS A 177 -17.95 -3.85 -2.13
CA LYS A 177 -17.41 -2.59 -1.58
C LYS A 177 -17.22 -1.51 -2.66
N GLU A 178 -18.03 -1.53 -3.70
CA GLU A 178 -17.96 -0.54 -4.79
C GLU A 178 -18.18 0.90 -4.30
N ASP A 179 -19.01 1.10 -3.29
CA ASP A 179 -19.26 2.40 -2.65
C ASP A 179 -17.98 3.04 -2.08
N LEU A 180 -16.99 2.26 -1.68
CA LEU A 180 -15.71 2.78 -1.21
C LEU A 180 -14.93 3.52 -2.31
N LEU A 181 -15.19 3.24 -3.58
CA LEU A 181 -14.59 3.95 -4.71
C LEU A 181 -14.96 5.45 -4.72
N ASP A 182 -16.02 5.85 -4.05
CA ASP A 182 -16.40 7.26 -3.86
C ASP A 182 -15.36 8.05 -3.04
N ARG A 183 -14.52 7.36 -2.29
CA ARG A 183 -13.40 7.95 -1.53
C ARG A 183 -12.04 7.74 -2.19
N VAL A 184 -12.01 7.29 -3.44
CA VAL A 184 -10.79 7.20 -4.23
C VAL A 184 -10.60 8.49 -5.01
N ILE A 185 -9.42 9.09 -4.90
CA ILE A 185 -8.96 10.23 -5.69
C ILE A 185 -8.03 9.67 -6.76
N VAL A 186 -8.41 9.82 -8.03
CA VAL A 186 -7.59 9.33 -9.14
C VAL A 186 -6.62 10.41 -9.56
N GLN A 187 -5.33 10.16 -9.41
CA GLN A 187 -4.29 10.99 -9.98
C GLN A 187 -4.12 10.65 -11.46
N VAL A 188 -4.27 11.65 -12.32
CA VAL A 188 -4.12 11.50 -13.76
C VAL A 188 -3.01 12.42 -14.30
N TYR A 189 -2.25 11.93 -15.27
CA TYR A 189 -1.10 12.63 -15.83
C TYR A 189 -1.41 13.36 -17.14
N ASN A 190 -2.52 13.01 -17.80
CA ASN A 190 -2.96 13.65 -19.03
C ASN A 190 -4.46 13.41 -19.27
N GLN A 191 -5.00 14.15 -20.23
CA GLN A 191 -6.42 14.11 -20.55
C GLN A 191 -6.88 12.75 -21.11
N ARG A 192 -6.04 12.07 -21.87
CA ARG A 192 -6.34 10.72 -22.43
C ARG A 192 -6.50 9.69 -21.32
N MET A 193 -5.63 9.73 -20.31
CA MET A 193 -5.74 8.89 -19.12
C MET A 193 -7.02 9.20 -18.35
N TYR A 194 -7.35 10.47 -18.15
CA TYR A 194 -8.59 10.89 -17.49
C TYR A 194 -9.83 10.26 -18.14
N TRP A 195 -9.98 10.40 -19.46
CA TRP A 195 -11.13 9.83 -20.16
C TRP A 195 -11.14 8.30 -20.14
N ALA A 196 -9.98 7.68 -20.22
CA ALA A 196 -9.86 6.24 -20.13
C ALA A 196 -10.35 5.71 -18.77
N VAL A 197 -9.91 6.32 -17.67
CA VAL A 197 -10.34 5.94 -16.32
C VAL A 197 -11.82 6.21 -16.13
N LYS A 198 -12.31 7.36 -16.55
CA LYS A 198 -13.71 7.73 -16.43
C LYS A 198 -14.65 6.81 -17.21
N SER A 199 -14.18 6.23 -18.33
CA SER A 199 -14.92 5.23 -19.09
C SER A 199 -15.11 3.89 -18.35
N VAL A 200 -14.25 3.59 -17.39
CA VAL A 200 -14.31 2.37 -16.58
C VAL A 200 -15.28 2.51 -15.41
N HIS A 201 -15.22 3.64 -14.72
CA HIS A 201 -16.05 3.91 -13.55
C HIS A 201 -16.18 5.43 -13.34
N PRO A 202 -17.35 5.94 -12.92
CA PRO A 202 -17.54 7.37 -12.66
C PRO A 202 -16.96 7.78 -11.31
N PHE A 203 -15.63 7.71 -11.18
CA PHE A 203 -14.94 8.20 -9.98
C PHE A 203 -15.31 9.65 -9.70
N LYS A 204 -15.47 10.01 -8.44
CA LYS A 204 -15.91 11.35 -8.03
C LYS A 204 -14.78 12.36 -7.93
N HIS A 205 -13.53 11.91 -7.76
CA HIS A 205 -12.41 12.78 -7.47
C HIS A 205 -11.23 12.49 -8.42
N PHE A 206 -10.71 13.54 -9.01
CA PHE A 206 -9.52 13.51 -9.88
C PHE A 206 -8.57 14.65 -9.51
N VAL A 207 -7.26 14.42 -9.70
CA VAL A 207 -6.21 15.41 -9.51
C VAL A 207 -5.13 15.27 -10.59
#